data_1e6580474acc877dcf1b46cf7c01fd4f
#
_entry.id   1e6580474acc877dcf1b46cf7c01fd4f
#
_cell.length_a   1.000
_cell.length_b   1.000
_cell.length_c   1.000
_cell.angle_alpha   90.00
_cell.angle_beta   90.00
_cell.angle_gamma   90.00
#
_symmetry.space_group_name_H-M   'P 1'
#
loop_
_entity.id
_entity.type
_entity.pdbx_description
1 polymer ?
#
loop_
_entity_poly.entity_id
_entity_poly.type
_entity_poly.pdbx_seq_one_letter_code
_entity_poly.pdbx_strand_id
1 'polypeptide(L)'
;MQTCMSISAADLRYNAQAVIDFVKTPVIAVIKCNGYGVTIEHATKAWYDCGVRFFAVSEPDEVFALDKLGLDDIKVLLMTPVADTDTLQKLLKLGTILTVSSYEKAQFYANNAGEFEISAHLKIDTGLGRFGIRYNDFD
;
A
#
# COMPACT_ATOMS: atom_id res chain seq x y z
N MET A 1 -23.90 2.68 28.04
CA MET A 1 -23.53 1.34 27.51
C MET A 1 -22.25 1.53 26.72
N GLN A 2 -21.15 0.86 27.07
CA GLN A 2 -19.86 0.99 26.40
C GLN A 2 -19.72 -0.21 25.44
N THR A 3 -19.56 0.09 24.14
CA THR A 3 -19.29 -0.95 23.13
C THR A 3 -17.79 -1.22 23.11
N CYS A 4 -17.41 -2.48 23.17
CA CYS A 4 -16.02 -2.93 23.10
C CYS A 4 -15.87 -3.89 21.91
N MET A 5 -14.77 -3.71 21.13
CA MET A 5 -14.34 -4.64 20.09
C MET A 5 -13.11 -5.38 20.60
N SER A 6 -13.12 -6.70 20.54
CA SER A 6 -11.97 -7.54 20.87
C SER A 6 -11.38 -8.14 19.59
N ILE A 7 -10.06 -8.06 19.43
CA ILE A 7 -9.33 -8.58 18.26
C ILE A 7 -8.33 -9.62 18.76
N SER A 8 -8.40 -10.82 18.19
CA SER A 8 -7.44 -11.89 18.47
C SER A 8 -6.23 -11.79 17.54
N ALA A 9 -5.07 -11.42 18.06
CA ALA A 9 -3.83 -11.40 17.29
C ALA A 9 -3.41 -12.81 16.81
N ALA A 10 -3.79 -13.86 17.54
CA ALA A 10 -3.53 -15.24 17.13
C ALA A 10 -4.33 -15.62 15.89
N ASP A 11 -5.61 -15.22 15.83
CA ASP A 11 -6.48 -15.52 14.69
C ASP A 11 -6.09 -14.70 13.46
N LEU A 12 -5.65 -13.45 13.64
CA LEU A 12 -5.10 -12.67 12.53
C LEU A 12 -3.89 -13.35 11.90
N ARG A 13 -2.94 -13.82 12.72
CA ARG A 13 -1.76 -14.56 12.22
C ARG A 13 -2.15 -15.88 11.58
N TYR A 14 -3.05 -16.63 12.19
CA TYR A 14 -3.55 -17.88 11.61
C TYR A 14 -4.15 -17.66 10.23
N ASN A 15 -4.99 -16.65 10.07
CA ASN A 15 -5.60 -16.31 8.78
C ASN A 15 -4.55 -15.87 7.75
N ALA A 16 -3.57 -15.05 8.14
CA ALA A 16 -2.48 -14.66 7.26
C ALA A 16 -1.67 -15.86 6.77
N GLN A 17 -1.30 -16.77 7.68
CA GLN A 17 -0.57 -17.99 7.35
C GLN A 17 -1.40 -18.90 6.42
N ALA A 18 -2.69 -19.08 6.70
CA ALA A 18 -3.57 -19.90 5.86
C ALA A 18 -3.65 -19.39 4.41
N VAL A 19 -3.68 -18.05 4.22
CA VAL A 19 -3.64 -17.46 2.86
C VAL A 19 -2.31 -17.74 2.19
N ILE A 20 -1.18 -17.54 2.88
CA ILE A 20 0.17 -17.77 2.33
C ILE A 20 0.33 -19.23 1.90
N ASP A 21 -0.10 -20.17 2.75
CA ASP A 21 -0.02 -21.61 2.49
C ASP A 21 -0.90 -22.03 1.31
N PHE A 22 -2.04 -21.36 1.13
CA PHE A 22 -2.97 -21.64 0.05
C PHE A 22 -2.46 -21.13 -1.30
N VAL A 23 -2.00 -19.86 -1.37
CA VAL A 23 -1.65 -19.23 -2.65
C VAL A 23 -0.27 -19.65 -3.17
N LYS A 24 0.67 -20.01 -2.30
CA LYS A 24 2.04 -20.48 -2.62
C LYS A 24 2.81 -19.54 -3.57
N THR A 25 2.54 -18.25 -3.47
CA THR A 25 3.17 -17.18 -4.26
C THR A 25 3.38 -15.97 -3.35
N PRO A 26 4.30 -15.05 -3.68
CA PRO A 26 4.45 -13.82 -2.92
C PRO A 26 3.14 -13.05 -2.76
N VAL A 27 2.89 -12.56 -1.55
CA VAL A 27 1.65 -11.85 -1.18
C VAL A 27 1.96 -10.37 -0.96
N ILE A 28 1.11 -9.50 -1.51
CA ILE A 28 1.02 -8.09 -1.12
C ILE A 28 -0.16 -7.96 -0.16
N ALA A 29 0.11 -7.71 1.11
CA ALA A 29 -0.95 -7.55 2.10
C ALA A 29 -1.57 -6.16 2.01
N VAL A 30 -2.85 -6.08 1.64
CA VAL A 30 -3.60 -4.82 1.60
C VAL A 30 -4.16 -4.52 2.99
N ILE A 31 -3.66 -3.45 3.61
CA ILE A 31 -3.95 -3.07 5.00
C ILE A 31 -4.49 -1.64 5.14
N LYS A 32 -5.08 -1.11 4.07
CA LYS A 32 -5.72 0.20 4.03
C LYS A 32 -6.87 0.35 5.01
N CYS A 33 -7.41 1.56 5.14
CA CYS A 33 -8.53 1.89 6.04
C CYS A 33 -8.24 1.46 7.48
N ASN A 34 -7.03 1.81 7.95
CA ASN A 34 -6.55 1.43 9.29
C ASN A 34 -6.65 -0.08 9.54
N GLY A 35 -6.11 -0.89 8.59
CA GLY A 35 -6.15 -2.35 8.67
C GLY A 35 -7.57 -2.93 8.57
N TYR A 36 -8.45 -2.30 7.80
CA TYR A 36 -9.88 -2.64 7.74
C TYR A 36 -10.57 -2.66 9.12
N GLY A 37 -10.13 -1.74 10.01
CA GLY A 37 -10.71 -1.57 11.34
C GLY A 37 -10.03 -2.34 12.47
N VAL A 38 -9.06 -3.22 12.16
CA VAL A 38 -8.29 -3.92 13.20
C VAL A 38 -7.03 -3.16 13.64
N THR A 39 -6.85 -1.97 13.18
CA THR A 39 -5.70 -1.07 13.21
C THR A 39 -4.56 -1.50 12.27
N ILE A 40 -3.88 -0.50 11.71
CA ILE A 40 -2.77 -0.74 10.77
C ILE A 40 -1.63 -1.50 11.44
N GLU A 41 -1.36 -1.22 12.72
CA GLU A 41 -0.33 -1.88 13.51
C GLU A 41 -0.59 -3.39 13.65
N HIS A 42 -1.80 -3.77 14.11
CA HIS A 42 -2.14 -5.19 14.32
C HIS A 42 -2.22 -5.95 13.00
N ALA A 43 -2.81 -5.33 11.95
CA ALA A 43 -2.87 -5.93 10.62
C ALA A 43 -1.45 -6.16 10.07
N THR A 44 -0.60 -5.13 10.10
CA THR A 44 0.79 -5.22 9.61
C THR A 44 1.55 -6.31 10.35
N LYS A 45 1.49 -6.29 11.70
CA LYS A 45 2.23 -7.24 12.52
C LYS A 45 1.82 -8.69 12.24
N ALA A 46 0.53 -8.94 12.06
CA ALA A 46 0.04 -10.30 11.74
C ALA A 46 0.67 -10.85 10.44
N TRP A 47 0.72 -10.05 9.38
CA TRP A 47 1.32 -10.44 8.10
C TRP A 47 2.85 -10.48 8.17
N TYR A 48 3.46 -9.51 8.87
CA TYR A 48 4.91 -9.43 9.02
C TYR A 48 5.48 -10.62 9.77
N ASP A 49 4.83 -11.05 10.86
CA ASP A 49 5.21 -12.22 11.65
C ASP A 49 5.12 -13.52 10.82
N CYS A 50 4.27 -13.56 9.78
CA CYS A 50 4.19 -14.66 8.81
C CYS A 50 5.14 -14.53 7.61
N GLY A 51 6.07 -13.56 7.64
CA GLY A 51 7.09 -13.39 6.61
C GLY A 51 6.71 -12.47 5.45
N VAL A 52 5.52 -11.86 5.43
CA VAL A 52 5.17 -10.88 4.40
C VAL A 52 5.97 -9.59 4.61
N ARG A 53 6.51 -9.05 3.51
CA ARG A 53 7.32 -7.83 3.49
C ARG A 53 6.78 -6.79 2.52
N PHE A 54 5.70 -7.07 1.80
CA PHE A 54 5.10 -6.15 0.85
C PHE A 54 3.67 -5.81 1.28
N PHE A 55 3.43 -4.54 1.53
CA PHE A 55 2.16 -4.01 2.02
C PHE A 55 1.58 -3.02 1.01
N ALA A 56 0.26 -2.88 0.99
CA ALA A 56 -0.41 -1.87 0.18
C ALA A 56 -1.46 -1.11 0.99
N VAL A 57 -1.46 0.21 0.81
CA VAL A 57 -2.36 1.15 1.49
C VAL A 57 -3.00 2.11 0.49
N SER A 58 -3.99 2.88 0.92
CA SER A 58 -4.69 3.82 0.04
C SER A 58 -4.39 5.28 0.33
N GLU A 59 -3.88 5.62 1.50
CA GLU A 59 -3.66 7.00 1.91
C GLU A 59 -2.19 7.25 2.29
N PRO A 60 -1.64 8.44 1.99
CA PRO A 60 -0.27 8.79 2.41
C PRO A 60 -0.04 8.66 3.92
N ASP A 61 -1.03 9.04 4.74
CA ASP A 61 -0.93 8.94 6.20
C ASP A 61 -0.75 7.49 6.67
N GLU A 62 -1.29 6.52 5.93
CA GLU A 62 -1.10 5.10 6.23
C GLU A 62 0.34 4.64 5.92
N VAL A 63 0.98 5.20 4.88
CA VAL A 63 2.41 4.98 4.62
C VAL A 63 3.24 5.50 5.79
N PHE A 64 2.97 6.73 6.25
CA PHE A 64 3.68 7.33 7.38
C PHE A 64 3.42 6.59 8.70
N ALA A 65 2.23 5.99 8.86
CA ALA A 65 1.93 5.14 10.01
C ALA A 65 2.73 3.83 9.98
N LEU A 66 2.90 3.23 8.80
CA LEU A 66 3.74 2.04 8.62
C LEU A 66 5.22 2.32 8.91
N ASP A 67 5.75 3.43 8.41
CA ASP A 67 7.13 3.85 8.66
C ASP A 67 7.43 3.96 10.15
N LYS A 68 6.50 4.53 10.94
CA LYS A 68 6.62 4.65 12.39
C LYS A 68 6.68 3.32 13.14
N LEU A 69 6.29 2.21 12.53
CA LEU A 69 6.41 0.88 13.15
C LEU A 69 7.86 0.39 13.19
N GLY A 70 8.77 1.01 12.42
CA GLY A 70 10.19 0.68 12.40
C GLY A 70 10.48 -0.77 11.99
N LEU A 71 9.69 -1.30 11.05
CA LEU A 71 9.85 -2.67 10.56
C LEU A 71 10.90 -2.71 9.45
N ASP A 72 11.79 -3.70 9.53
CA ASP A 72 12.87 -3.87 8.56
C ASP A 72 12.35 -4.52 7.24
N ASP A 73 13.01 -4.18 6.13
CA ASP A 73 12.85 -4.79 4.80
C ASP A 73 11.42 -4.78 4.25
N ILE A 74 10.58 -3.83 4.66
CA ILE A 74 9.23 -3.71 4.10
C ILE A 74 9.21 -2.86 2.82
N LYS A 75 8.34 -3.24 1.89
CA LYS A 75 7.95 -2.44 0.73
C LYS A 75 6.51 -1.97 0.91
N VAL A 76 6.25 -0.72 0.57
CA VAL A 76 4.89 -0.16 0.68
C VAL A 76 4.45 0.38 -0.68
N LEU A 77 3.31 -0.11 -1.17
CA LEU A 77 2.62 0.40 -2.36
C LEU A 77 1.50 1.34 -1.92
N LEU A 78 1.56 2.59 -2.36
CA LEU A 78 0.43 3.51 -2.28
C LEU A 78 -0.47 3.32 -3.51
N MET A 79 -1.69 2.80 -3.30
CA MET A 79 -2.61 2.43 -4.39
C MET A 79 -3.38 3.60 -5.01
N THR A 80 -3.35 4.77 -4.37
CA THR A 80 -3.98 6.01 -4.88
C THR A 80 -2.94 6.95 -5.47
N PRO A 81 -3.29 7.73 -6.50
CA PRO A 81 -2.38 8.73 -7.04
C PRO A 81 -2.13 9.87 -6.06
N VAL A 82 -0.90 10.35 -5.99
CA VAL A 82 -0.52 11.51 -5.19
C VAL A 82 -0.88 12.81 -5.92
N ALA A 83 -1.35 13.82 -5.19
CA ALA A 83 -1.87 15.06 -5.77
C ALA A 83 -0.92 16.25 -5.67
N ASP A 84 -0.03 16.28 -4.67
CA ASP A 84 0.84 17.42 -4.38
C ASP A 84 2.32 17.02 -4.24
N THR A 85 3.20 17.98 -4.47
CA THR A 85 4.66 17.78 -4.51
C THR A 85 5.24 17.46 -3.14
N ASP A 86 4.76 18.11 -2.07
CA ASP A 86 5.30 17.92 -0.73
C ASP A 86 5.06 16.49 -0.22
N THR A 87 3.85 15.99 -0.43
CA THR A 87 3.49 14.60 -0.12
C THR A 87 4.30 13.64 -0.97
N LEU A 88 4.42 13.90 -2.29
CA LEU A 88 5.21 13.08 -3.20
C LEU A 88 6.65 12.90 -2.70
N GLN A 89 7.33 14.00 -2.40
CA GLN A 89 8.72 13.95 -1.95
C GLN A 89 8.90 13.21 -0.62
N LYS A 90 7.97 13.39 0.33
CA LYS A 90 7.98 12.63 1.60
C LYS A 90 7.84 11.13 1.37
N LEU A 91 6.94 10.72 0.48
CA LEU A 91 6.72 9.32 0.13
C LEU A 91 7.94 8.71 -0.59
N LEU A 92 8.54 9.45 -1.55
CA LEU A 92 9.73 9.00 -2.26
C LEU A 92 10.94 8.85 -1.32
N LYS A 93 11.08 9.75 -0.34
CA LYS A 93 12.12 9.64 0.69
C LYS A 93 12.01 8.34 1.50
N LEU A 94 10.81 7.81 1.68
CA LEU A 94 10.55 6.54 2.34
C LEU A 94 10.65 5.32 1.39
N GLY A 95 10.99 5.52 0.12
CA GLY A 95 11.04 4.46 -0.87
C GLY A 95 9.66 3.88 -1.21
N THR A 96 8.59 4.68 -1.04
CA THR A 96 7.22 4.24 -1.33
C THR A 96 7.06 3.95 -2.82
N ILE A 97 6.48 2.81 -3.15
CA ILE A 97 6.09 2.45 -4.51
C ILE A 97 4.80 3.20 -4.84
N LEU A 98 4.81 4.00 -5.89
CA LEU A 98 3.69 4.83 -6.30
C LEU A 98 2.75 4.10 -7.26
N THR A 99 1.54 4.62 -7.43
CA THR A 99 0.62 4.19 -8.49
C THR A 99 0.55 5.25 -9.59
N VAL A 100 0.90 4.85 -10.81
CA VAL A 100 0.71 5.65 -12.03
C VAL A 100 -0.64 5.25 -12.63
N SER A 101 -1.58 6.19 -12.64
CA SER A 101 -2.96 5.97 -13.09
C SER A 101 -3.31 6.71 -14.39
N SER A 102 -2.41 7.57 -14.88
CA SER A 102 -2.53 8.28 -16.16
C SER A 102 -1.16 8.81 -16.58
N TYR A 103 -1.08 9.26 -17.84
CA TYR A 103 0.11 9.91 -18.39
C TYR A 103 0.45 11.20 -17.63
N GLU A 104 -0.55 12.01 -17.29
CA GLU A 104 -0.36 13.25 -16.54
C GLU A 104 0.23 12.96 -15.14
N LYS A 105 -0.17 11.84 -14.50
CA LYS A 105 0.42 11.44 -13.23
C LYS A 105 1.86 10.99 -13.38
N ALA A 106 2.20 10.27 -14.45
CA ALA A 106 3.58 9.92 -14.73
C ALA A 106 4.44 11.18 -14.92
N GLN A 107 3.96 12.15 -15.71
CA GLN A 107 4.66 13.43 -15.89
C GLN A 107 4.79 14.23 -14.60
N PHE A 108 3.70 14.29 -13.79
CA PHE A 108 3.73 14.98 -12.50
C PHE A 108 4.80 14.39 -11.58
N TYR A 109 4.89 13.06 -11.47
CA TYR A 109 5.90 12.41 -10.65
C TYR A 109 7.32 12.68 -11.19
N ALA A 110 7.54 12.50 -12.48
CA ALA A 110 8.84 12.75 -13.10
C ALA A 110 9.34 14.19 -12.90
N ASN A 111 8.45 15.17 -13.03
CA ASN A 111 8.79 16.59 -12.91
C ASN A 111 9.00 17.05 -11.44
N ASN A 112 8.49 16.31 -10.46
CA ASN A 112 8.48 16.73 -9.05
C ASN A 112 9.25 15.77 -8.11
N ALA A 113 9.85 14.71 -8.62
CA ALA A 113 10.61 13.76 -7.81
C ALA A 113 11.92 14.34 -7.25
N GLY A 114 12.47 15.39 -7.88
CA GLY A 114 13.78 15.92 -7.51
C GLY A 114 14.88 14.89 -7.78
N GLU A 115 15.68 14.56 -6.76
CA GLU A 115 16.77 13.57 -6.86
C GLU A 115 16.33 12.15 -6.49
N PHE A 116 15.07 11.94 -6.12
CA PHE A 116 14.60 10.64 -5.70
C PHE A 116 14.29 9.73 -6.90
N GLU A 117 14.66 8.46 -6.77
CA GLU A 117 14.24 7.41 -7.69
C GLU A 117 12.76 7.10 -7.52
N ILE A 118 12.06 6.89 -8.64
CA ILE A 118 10.64 6.54 -8.65
C ILE A 118 10.49 5.05 -8.94
N SER A 119 9.99 4.32 -7.95
CA SER A 119 9.40 2.99 -8.16
C SER A 119 7.89 3.12 -8.28
N ALA A 120 7.29 2.52 -9.32
CA ALA A 120 5.85 2.63 -9.51
C ALA A 120 5.21 1.39 -10.14
N HIS A 121 3.93 1.19 -9.81
CA HIS A 121 3.04 0.26 -10.52
C HIS A 121 2.16 1.04 -11.50
N LEU A 122 2.14 0.61 -12.76
CA LEU A 122 1.18 1.11 -13.74
C LEU A 122 -0.18 0.47 -13.47
N LYS A 123 -1.19 1.31 -13.27
CA LYS A 123 -2.55 0.87 -13.01
C LYS A 123 -3.39 0.89 -14.27
N ILE A 124 -3.92 -0.28 -14.62
CA ILE A 124 -4.84 -0.47 -15.74
C ILE A 124 -6.27 -0.55 -15.21
N ASP A 125 -7.18 0.23 -15.79
CA ASP A 125 -8.61 0.13 -15.51
C ASP A 125 -9.25 -0.86 -16.48
N THR A 126 -9.66 -2.00 -15.95
CA THR A 126 -10.34 -3.07 -16.72
C THR A 126 -11.85 -3.01 -16.61
N GLY A 127 -12.42 -1.90 -16.09
CA GLY A 127 -13.86 -1.68 -16.06
C GLY A 127 -14.43 -1.17 -14.73
N LEU A 128 -13.63 -1.04 -13.67
CA LEU A 128 -14.10 -0.48 -12.40
C LEU A 128 -14.37 1.03 -12.47
N GLY A 129 -13.66 1.76 -13.36
CA GLY A 129 -13.89 3.18 -13.62
C GLY A 129 -13.49 4.12 -12.50
N ARG A 130 -12.47 3.77 -11.68
CA ARG A 130 -12.03 4.61 -10.55
C ARG A 130 -10.68 5.27 -10.78
N PHE A 131 -9.62 4.50 -10.87
CA PHE A 131 -8.27 4.95 -11.21
C PHE A 131 -7.65 3.95 -12.19
N GLY A 132 -6.80 4.45 -13.09
CA GLY A 132 -6.07 3.62 -14.05
C GLY A 132 -6.28 4.08 -15.48
N ILE A 133 -5.33 3.74 -16.33
CA ILE A 133 -5.41 3.93 -17.77
C ILE A 133 -6.39 2.88 -18.30
N ARG A 134 -7.34 3.28 -19.11
CA ARG A 134 -8.28 2.34 -19.73
C ARG A 134 -7.51 1.43 -20.68
N TYR A 135 -7.90 0.17 -20.75
CA TYR A 135 -7.21 -0.83 -21.56
C TYR A 135 -7.21 -0.51 -23.07
N ASN A 136 -8.14 0.31 -23.56
CA ASN A 136 -8.25 0.75 -24.93
C ASN A 136 -7.60 2.12 -25.21
N ASP A 137 -6.98 2.75 -24.20
CA ASP A 137 -6.29 4.04 -24.34
C ASP A 137 -4.75 3.84 -24.47
N PHE A 138 -4.30 2.60 -24.73
CA PHE A 138 -2.91 2.27 -25.03
C PHE A 138 -2.70 2.27 -26.55
N ASP A 139 -2.40 3.44 -27.12
CA ASP A 139 -1.91 3.60 -28.49
C ASP A 139 -0.44 4.00 -28.54
#